data_a94786388f5bb5b8a8f50d36e2883daa
#
_entry.id   a94786388f5bb5b8a8f50d36e2883daa
#
_cell.length_a   1.000
_cell.length_b   1.000
_cell.length_c   1.000
_cell.angle_alpha   90.00
_cell.angle_beta   90.00
_cell.angle_gamma   90.00
#
_symmetry.space_group_name_H-M   'P 1'
#
loop_
_entity.id
_entity.type
_entity.pdbx_description
1 polymer ?
#
loop_
_entity_poly.entity_id
_entity_poly.type
_entity_poly.pdbx_seq_one_letter_code
_entity_poly.pdbx_strand_id
1 'polypeptide(L)'
;MAQTVAGQLVGVLEQVGVKQVFGLIGDSLNPLADAVRRSQIEWIGVRHEEGAALAAAGQAKLTGRLAVCAGTTGPGSNHLVAGLYEASRDHAPVLALSGDMPRKMHGTDFIQTTEPDLLFRDVSLYTETISTAAQAPAVIHQAIAAAGAAHDHDAVGAVDPLGDLGDVAFGGGEFGARP
;
A
#
# COMPACT_ATOMS: atom_id res chain seq x y z
N MET A 1 23.58 6.04 0.24
CA MET A 1 22.86 5.79 -1.05
C MET A 1 21.47 6.39 -0.90
N ALA A 2 20.95 7.07 -1.93
CA ALA A 2 19.58 7.59 -1.88
C ALA A 2 18.59 6.41 -1.73
N GLN A 3 17.67 6.53 -0.79
CA GLN A 3 16.66 5.51 -0.55
C GLN A 3 15.61 5.55 -1.68
N THR A 4 15.31 4.41 -2.28
CA THR A 4 14.26 4.32 -3.31
C THR A 4 12.87 4.40 -2.68
N VAL A 5 11.84 4.79 -3.45
CA VAL A 5 10.43 4.77 -2.98
C VAL A 5 10.03 3.39 -2.45
N ALA A 6 10.40 2.32 -3.18
CA ALA A 6 10.15 0.95 -2.73
C ALA A 6 10.86 0.63 -1.39
N GLY A 7 12.10 1.09 -1.21
CA GLY A 7 12.82 0.91 0.05
C GLY A 7 12.20 1.71 1.21
N GLN A 8 11.70 2.92 0.95
CA GLN A 8 10.98 3.71 1.95
C GLN A 8 9.67 3.01 2.35
N LEU A 9 8.88 2.58 1.37
CA LEU A 9 7.62 1.86 1.61
C LEU A 9 7.85 0.63 2.48
N VAL A 10 8.78 -0.24 2.08
CA VAL A 10 9.07 -1.48 2.82
C VAL A 10 9.56 -1.18 4.23
N GLY A 11 10.42 -0.16 4.41
CA GLY A 11 10.88 0.25 5.73
C GLY A 11 9.74 0.72 6.65
N VAL A 12 8.77 1.47 6.13
CA VAL A 12 7.58 1.87 6.90
C VAL A 12 6.72 0.65 7.22
N LEU A 13 6.50 -0.25 6.26
CA LEU A 13 5.72 -1.48 6.49
C LEU A 13 6.34 -2.37 7.59
N GLU A 14 7.67 -2.47 7.64
CA GLU A 14 8.36 -3.18 8.72
C GLU A 14 8.11 -2.53 10.08
N GLN A 15 8.19 -1.19 10.14
CA GLN A 15 8.00 -0.42 11.38
C GLN A 15 6.58 -0.56 11.94
N VAL A 16 5.55 -0.58 11.07
CA VAL A 16 4.16 -0.80 11.51
C VAL A 16 3.83 -2.28 11.73
N GLY A 17 4.82 -3.16 11.64
CA GLY A 17 4.71 -4.56 12.02
C GLY A 17 4.17 -5.50 10.95
N VAL A 18 4.10 -5.08 9.68
CA VAL A 18 3.76 -5.95 8.56
C VAL A 18 4.80 -7.07 8.44
N LYS A 19 4.34 -8.31 8.32
CA LYS A 19 5.20 -9.50 8.19
C LYS A 19 5.13 -10.13 6.82
N GLN A 20 4.04 -9.92 6.08
CA GLN A 20 3.78 -10.58 4.82
C GLN A 20 3.16 -9.62 3.80
N VAL A 21 3.53 -9.80 2.53
CA VAL A 21 2.88 -9.18 1.38
C VAL A 21 2.36 -10.30 0.49
N PHE A 22 1.07 -10.32 0.23
CA PHE A 22 0.44 -11.27 -0.69
C PHE A 22 0.40 -10.69 -2.10
N GLY A 23 0.88 -11.42 -3.10
CA GLY A 23 0.85 -10.86 -4.45
C GLY A 23 1.37 -11.78 -5.54
N LEU A 24 1.14 -11.37 -6.78
CA LEU A 24 1.75 -11.94 -7.96
C LEU A 24 2.72 -10.92 -8.56
N ILE A 25 4.00 -11.27 -8.61
CA ILE A 25 5.05 -10.38 -9.11
C ILE A 25 4.91 -10.22 -10.62
N GLY A 26 4.87 -8.97 -11.07
CA GLY A 26 5.00 -8.58 -12.46
C GLY A 26 6.03 -7.46 -12.60
N ASP A 27 6.34 -7.06 -13.81
CA ASP A 27 7.46 -6.14 -14.12
C ASP A 27 7.41 -4.83 -13.34
N SER A 28 6.22 -4.24 -13.16
CA SER A 28 6.08 -2.98 -12.41
C SER A 28 6.35 -3.14 -10.90
N LEU A 29 6.27 -4.36 -10.37
CA LEU A 29 6.52 -4.67 -8.96
C LEU A 29 7.96 -5.10 -8.66
N ASN A 30 8.84 -5.25 -9.66
CA ASN A 30 10.22 -5.68 -9.46
C ASN A 30 10.98 -4.86 -8.40
N PRO A 31 10.89 -3.50 -8.38
CA PRO A 31 11.54 -2.71 -7.34
C PRO A 31 11.00 -3.01 -5.92
N LEU A 32 9.69 -3.24 -5.80
CA LEU A 32 9.05 -3.61 -4.54
C LEU A 32 9.48 -5.01 -4.09
N ALA A 33 9.41 -5.99 -4.99
CA ALA A 33 9.82 -7.36 -4.72
C ALA A 33 11.28 -7.45 -4.26
N ASP A 34 12.19 -6.69 -4.90
CA ASP A 34 13.59 -6.63 -4.51
C ASP A 34 13.77 -5.94 -3.14
N ALA A 35 12.99 -4.90 -2.82
CA ALA A 35 13.02 -4.29 -1.50
C ALA A 35 12.52 -5.25 -0.42
N VAL A 36 11.41 -5.96 -0.66
CA VAL A 36 10.88 -6.99 0.25
C VAL A 36 11.90 -8.11 0.45
N ARG A 37 12.53 -8.61 -0.62
CA ARG A 37 13.59 -9.64 -0.54
C ARG A 37 14.76 -9.26 0.39
N ARG A 38 15.03 -7.97 0.55
CA ARG A 38 16.10 -7.43 1.43
C ARG A 38 15.61 -7.06 2.84
N SER A 39 14.34 -7.24 3.12
CA SER A 39 13.70 -6.92 4.39
C SER A 39 13.42 -8.16 5.23
N GLN A 40 12.71 -7.98 6.34
CA GLN A 40 12.17 -9.06 7.16
C GLN A 40 10.73 -9.45 6.77
N ILE A 41 10.18 -8.80 5.74
CA ILE A 41 8.84 -9.09 5.22
C ILE A 41 8.94 -10.26 4.24
N GLU A 42 8.05 -11.24 4.38
CA GLU A 42 7.92 -12.36 3.49
C GLU A 42 6.97 -12.03 2.33
N TRP A 43 7.37 -12.36 1.09
CA TRP A 43 6.48 -12.31 -0.06
C TRP A 43 5.75 -13.63 -0.22
N ILE A 44 4.43 -13.62 -0.05
CA ILE A 44 3.56 -14.79 -0.26
C ILE A 44 3.06 -14.75 -1.70
N GLY A 45 3.66 -15.60 -2.55
CA GLY A 45 3.27 -15.71 -3.96
C GLY A 45 1.92 -16.39 -4.13
N VAL A 46 1.03 -15.75 -4.85
CA VAL A 46 -0.30 -16.28 -5.21
C VAL A 46 -0.35 -16.61 -6.70
N ARG A 47 -1.41 -17.32 -7.14
CA ARG A 47 -1.63 -17.62 -8.55
C ARG A 47 -2.59 -16.65 -9.24
N HIS A 48 -3.28 -15.82 -8.47
CA HIS A 48 -4.21 -14.82 -8.94
C HIS A 48 -4.33 -13.71 -7.88
N GLU A 49 -4.34 -12.45 -8.26
CA GLU A 49 -4.29 -11.31 -7.34
C GLU A 49 -5.56 -11.16 -6.50
N GLU A 50 -6.70 -11.63 -6.99
CA GLU A 50 -7.92 -11.75 -6.17
C GLU A 50 -7.64 -12.59 -4.90
N GLY A 51 -6.93 -13.72 -5.07
CA GLY A 51 -6.50 -14.54 -3.94
C GLY A 51 -5.55 -13.81 -2.99
N ALA A 52 -4.71 -12.90 -3.50
CA ALA A 52 -3.87 -12.05 -2.66
C ALA A 52 -4.69 -11.09 -1.80
N ALA A 53 -5.66 -10.41 -2.41
CA ALA A 53 -6.52 -9.47 -1.70
C ALA A 53 -7.43 -10.18 -0.68
N LEU A 54 -7.99 -11.35 -1.03
CA LEU A 54 -8.77 -12.18 -0.10
C LEU A 54 -7.92 -12.71 1.06
N ALA A 55 -6.67 -13.12 0.81
CA ALA A 55 -5.74 -13.55 1.86
C ALA A 55 -5.40 -12.39 2.81
N ALA A 56 -5.13 -11.19 2.27
CA ALA A 56 -4.90 -10.00 3.07
C ALA A 56 -6.13 -9.63 3.89
N ALA A 57 -7.33 -9.64 3.31
CA ALA A 57 -8.58 -9.41 4.02
C ALA A 57 -8.78 -10.42 5.17
N GLY A 58 -8.57 -11.70 4.90
CA GLY A 58 -8.65 -12.76 5.92
C GLY A 58 -7.64 -12.57 7.05
N GLN A 59 -6.37 -12.25 6.72
CA GLN A 59 -5.34 -11.96 7.72
C GLN A 59 -5.71 -10.75 8.57
N ALA A 60 -6.14 -9.65 7.95
CA ALA A 60 -6.53 -8.44 8.64
C ALA A 60 -7.70 -8.68 9.61
N LYS A 61 -8.75 -9.38 9.15
CA LYS A 61 -9.92 -9.75 9.97
C LYS A 61 -9.55 -10.60 11.17
N LEU A 62 -8.66 -11.58 11.00
CA LEU A 62 -8.25 -12.49 12.07
C LEU A 62 -7.30 -11.85 13.08
N THR A 63 -6.49 -10.92 12.66
CA THR A 63 -5.42 -10.36 13.51
C THR A 63 -5.71 -8.95 14.02
N GLY A 64 -6.64 -8.22 13.41
CA GLY A 64 -6.85 -6.79 13.65
C GLY A 64 -5.67 -5.91 13.20
N ARG A 65 -4.74 -6.44 12.42
CA ARG A 65 -3.53 -5.74 12.01
C ARG A 65 -3.54 -5.45 10.52
N LEU A 66 -2.81 -4.41 10.13
CA LEU A 66 -2.60 -4.07 8.72
C LEU A 66 -2.06 -5.27 7.94
N ALA A 67 -2.77 -5.66 6.89
CA ALA A 67 -2.33 -6.65 5.92
C ALA A 67 -2.09 -5.98 4.56
N VAL A 68 -1.21 -6.56 3.75
CA VAL A 68 -0.78 -5.95 2.49
C VAL A 68 -0.97 -6.92 1.33
N CYS A 69 -1.60 -6.44 0.25
CA CYS A 69 -1.64 -7.15 -1.02
C CYS A 69 -1.05 -6.29 -2.14
N ALA A 70 -0.60 -6.94 -3.21
CA ALA A 70 0.02 -6.27 -4.34
C ALA A 70 -0.37 -6.90 -5.67
N GLY A 71 -0.62 -6.05 -6.68
CA GLY A 71 -0.90 -6.44 -8.05
C GLY A 71 -0.11 -5.59 -9.06
N THR A 72 0.35 -6.20 -10.13
CA THR A 72 1.08 -5.50 -11.19
C THR A 72 0.16 -4.58 -12.01
N THR A 73 0.74 -3.75 -12.86
CA THR A 73 0.02 -2.83 -13.75
C THR A 73 -1.12 -3.51 -14.51
N GLY A 74 -2.24 -2.82 -14.62
CA GLY A 74 -3.39 -3.24 -15.42
C GLY A 74 -4.13 -4.43 -14.84
N PRO A 75 -4.13 -5.60 -15.49
CA PRO A 75 -4.93 -6.75 -15.05
C PRO A 75 -4.60 -7.18 -13.62
N GLY A 76 -3.34 -7.12 -13.18
CA GLY A 76 -2.97 -7.48 -11.82
C GLY A 76 -3.61 -6.58 -10.77
N SER A 77 -3.66 -5.27 -11.02
CA SER A 77 -4.37 -4.32 -10.18
C SER A 77 -5.88 -4.54 -10.22
N ASN A 78 -6.44 -4.78 -11.42
CA ASN A 78 -7.87 -5.02 -11.58
C ASN A 78 -8.36 -6.24 -10.79
N HIS A 79 -7.56 -7.30 -10.75
CA HIS A 79 -7.90 -8.53 -10.04
C HIS A 79 -7.96 -8.37 -8.51
N LEU A 80 -7.31 -7.35 -7.93
CA LEU A 80 -7.39 -7.08 -6.49
C LEU A 80 -8.79 -6.65 -6.04
N VAL A 81 -9.59 -6.05 -6.93
CA VAL A 81 -10.84 -5.36 -6.60
C VAL A 81 -11.82 -6.25 -5.84
N ALA A 82 -12.02 -7.49 -6.27
CA ALA A 82 -12.97 -8.41 -5.62
C ALA A 82 -12.63 -8.64 -4.14
N GLY A 83 -11.37 -8.92 -3.82
CA GLY A 83 -10.93 -9.10 -2.44
C GLY A 83 -10.89 -7.79 -1.64
N LEU A 84 -10.68 -6.65 -2.30
CA LEU A 84 -10.76 -5.34 -1.64
C LEU A 84 -12.21 -4.95 -1.29
N TYR A 85 -13.21 -5.37 -2.07
CA TYR A 85 -14.60 -5.25 -1.67
C TYR A 85 -14.89 -6.00 -0.37
N GLU A 86 -14.38 -7.22 -0.25
CA GLU A 86 -14.52 -8.03 0.98
C GLU A 86 -13.86 -7.29 2.18
N ALA A 87 -12.64 -6.79 2.01
CA ALA A 87 -11.96 -6.03 3.05
C ALA A 87 -12.73 -4.76 3.43
N SER A 88 -13.18 -4.00 2.43
CA SER A 88 -13.89 -2.73 2.62
C SER A 88 -15.22 -2.90 3.36
N ARG A 89 -16.01 -3.94 3.02
CA ARG A 89 -17.31 -4.19 3.66
C ARG A 89 -17.19 -4.69 5.09
N ASP A 90 -16.10 -5.37 5.41
CA ASP A 90 -15.80 -5.87 6.75
C ASP A 90 -14.89 -4.93 7.56
N HIS A 91 -14.61 -3.73 7.03
CA HIS A 91 -13.73 -2.74 7.67
C HIS A 91 -12.35 -3.31 8.05
N ALA A 92 -11.86 -4.27 7.27
CA ALA A 92 -10.57 -4.90 7.50
C ALA A 92 -9.41 -3.97 7.06
N PRO A 93 -8.39 -3.73 7.88
CA PRO A 93 -7.26 -2.86 7.55
C PRO A 93 -6.35 -3.50 6.50
N VAL A 94 -6.62 -3.20 5.23
CA VAL A 94 -5.85 -3.70 4.09
C VAL A 94 -5.23 -2.54 3.31
N LEU A 95 -3.94 -2.64 3.03
CA LEU A 95 -3.22 -1.78 2.10
C LEU A 95 -3.00 -2.51 0.78
N ALA A 96 -3.55 -1.99 -0.30
CA ALA A 96 -3.33 -2.50 -1.65
C ALA A 96 -2.22 -1.69 -2.35
N LEU A 97 -1.24 -2.39 -2.89
CA LEU A 97 -0.14 -1.81 -3.66
C LEU A 97 -0.35 -2.14 -5.15
N SER A 98 -0.72 -1.15 -5.92
CA SER A 98 -0.90 -1.25 -7.36
C SER A 98 0.36 -0.83 -8.08
N GLY A 99 0.85 -1.68 -8.99
CA GLY A 99 1.81 -1.25 -9.98
C GLY A 99 1.15 -0.28 -10.98
N ASP A 100 1.95 0.61 -11.56
CA ASP A 100 1.51 1.51 -12.61
C ASP A 100 2.49 1.48 -13.79
N MET A 101 2.09 2.03 -14.94
CA MET A 101 2.96 2.17 -16.09
C MET A 101 4.11 3.16 -15.81
N PRO A 102 5.23 3.06 -16.55
CA PRO A 102 6.29 4.05 -16.43
C PRO A 102 5.77 5.47 -16.71
N ARG A 103 6.09 6.44 -15.86
CA ARG A 103 5.59 7.84 -15.95
C ARG A 103 5.73 8.47 -17.33
N LYS A 104 6.82 8.16 -18.05
CA LYS A 104 7.05 8.65 -19.42
C LYS A 104 6.05 8.13 -20.44
N MET A 105 5.26 7.11 -20.08
CA MET A 105 4.26 6.47 -20.95
C MET A 105 2.84 6.95 -20.64
N HIS A 106 2.63 7.75 -19.58
CA HIS A 106 1.32 8.35 -19.30
C HIS A 106 0.83 9.18 -20.50
N GLY A 107 -0.45 9.05 -20.83
CA GLY A 107 -1.06 9.70 -22.00
C GLY A 107 -0.79 8.99 -23.34
N THR A 108 -0.20 7.79 -23.32
CA THR A 108 -0.03 6.93 -24.49
C THR A 108 -0.86 5.66 -24.32
N ASP A 109 -1.08 4.95 -25.44
CA ASP A 109 -1.70 3.62 -25.44
C ASP A 109 -0.67 2.53 -25.07
N PHE A 110 -0.14 2.64 -23.84
CA PHE A 110 0.85 1.69 -23.34
C PHE A 110 0.18 0.37 -22.94
N ILE A 111 0.90 -0.75 -23.14
CA ILE A 111 0.38 -2.07 -22.79
C ILE A 111 -0.07 -2.15 -21.32
N GLN A 112 -1.20 -2.78 -21.06
CA GLN A 112 -1.78 -2.96 -19.72
C GLN A 112 -2.16 -1.64 -19.03
N THR A 113 -2.37 -0.56 -19.76
CA THR A 113 -2.81 0.72 -19.20
C THR A 113 -4.18 0.58 -18.55
N THR A 114 -4.30 1.03 -17.31
CA THR A 114 -5.55 1.23 -16.58
C THR A 114 -5.41 2.50 -15.71
N GLU A 115 -6.52 2.93 -15.12
CA GLU A 115 -6.56 4.08 -14.20
C GLU A 115 -6.77 3.56 -12.77
N PRO A 116 -5.71 3.17 -12.03
CA PRO A 116 -5.84 2.60 -10.69
C PRO A 116 -6.57 3.52 -9.71
N ASP A 117 -6.35 4.83 -9.82
CA ASP A 117 -7.00 5.83 -8.96
C ASP A 117 -8.53 5.84 -9.12
N LEU A 118 -9.03 5.57 -10.34
CA LEU A 118 -10.46 5.44 -10.58
C LEU A 118 -10.98 4.07 -10.19
N LEU A 119 -10.21 3.03 -10.49
CA LEU A 119 -10.56 1.64 -10.24
C LEU A 119 -10.79 1.35 -8.76
N PHE A 120 -9.90 1.86 -7.89
CA PHE A 120 -9.96 1.58 -6.46
C PHE A 120 -10.83 2.55 -5.65
N ARG A 121 -11.36 3.59 -6.28
CA ARG A 121 -12.11 4.64 -5.57
C ARG A 121 -13.32 4.13 -4.79
N ASP A 122 -14.03 3.13 -5.32
CA ASP A 122 -15.25 2.59 -4.70
C ASP A 122 -14.95 1.60 -3.56
N VAL A 123 -13.76 1.02 -3.57
CA VAL A 123 -13.36 -0.03 -2.60
C VAL A 123 -12.36 0.44 -1.56
N SER A 124 -11.93 1.70 -1.62
CA SER A 124 -10.89 2.25 -0.75
C SER A 124 -11.31 3.55 -0.08
N LEU A 125 -10.94 3.74 1.17
CA LEU A 125 -11.09 5.01 1.89
C LEU A 125 -10.10 6.07 1.41
N TYR A 126 -8.96 5.65 0.90
CA TYR A 126 -7.89 6.48 0.40
C TYR A 126 -7.22 5.82 -0.80
N THR A 127 -7.06 6.56 -1.87
CA THR A 127 -6.36 6.13 -3.08
C THR A 127 -5.49 7.28 -3.57
N GLU A 128 -4.21 7.03 -3.80
CA GLU A 128 -3.28 8.06 -4.30
C GLU A 128 -2.13 7.42 -5.07
N THR A 129 -1.64 8.14 -6.07
CA THR A 129 -0.47 7.75 -6.86
C THR A 129 0.79 8.46 -6.41
N ILE A 130 1.83 7.70 -6.03
CA ILE A 130 3.14 8.25 -5.68
C ILE A 130 3.84 8.73 -6.94
N SER A 131 3.75 10.03 -7.17
CA SER A 131 4.30 10.69 -8.36
C SER A 131 5.77 11.11 -8.23
N THR A 132 6.26 11.33 -7.01
CA THR A 132 7.66 11.71 -6.73
C THR A 132 8.17 11.01 -5.46
N ALA A 133 9.48 10.84 -5.38
CA ALA A 133 10.09 10.27 -4.17
C ALA A 133 9.90 11.16 -2.93
N ALA A 134 9.80 12.47 -3.12
CA ALA A 134 9.61 13.42 -2.02
C ALA A 134 8.21 13.33 -1.39
N GLN A 135 7.20 12.94 -2.17
CA GLN A 135 5.82 12.77 -1.72
C GLN A 135 5.60 11.41 -1.03
N ALA A 136 6.45 10.42 -1.33
CA ALA A 136 6.22 9.03 -0.93
C ALA A 136 5.98 8.85 0.59
N PRO A 137 6.76 9.44 1.51
CA PRO A 137 6.51 9.28 2.94
C PRO A 137 5.10 9.72 3.35
N ALA A 138 4.67 10.90 2.91
CA ALA A 138 3.36 11.44 3.28
C ALA A 138 2.21 10.57 2.74
N VAL A 139 2.30 10.12 1.48
CA VAL A 139 1.29 9.25 0.86
C VAL A 139 1.21 7.89 1.57
N ILE A 140 2.37 7.28 1.88
CA ILE A 140 2.43 5.99 2.57
C ILE A 140 1.79 6.10 3.96
N HIS A 141 2.16 7.11 4.75
CA HIS A 141 1.58 7.33 6.06
C HIS A 141 0.06 7.57 6.02
N GLN A 142 -0.40 8.40 5.07
CA GLN A 142 -1.83 8.67 4.91
C GLN A 142 -2.62 7.40 4.54
N ALA A 143 -2.07 6.56 3.64
CA ALA A 143 -2.69 5.30 3.25
C ALA A 143 -2.79 4.32 4.43
N ILE A 144 -1.73 4.20 5.23
CA ILE A 144 -1.72 3.34 6.43
C ILE A 144 -2.71 3.86 7.47
N ALA A 145 -2.74 5.17 7.72
CA ALA A 145 -3.68 5.78 8.65
C ALA A 145 -5.14 5.56 8.21
N ALA A 146 -5.44 5.72 6.92
CA ALA A 146 -6.76 5.47 6.38
C ALA A 146 -7.19 3.99 6.53
N ALA A 147 -6.26 3.05 6.29
CA ALA A 147 -6.54 1.62 6.50
C ALA A 147 -6.78 1.29 7.98
N GLY A 148 -6.04 1.91 8.91
CA GLY A 148 -6.25 1.77 10.35
C GLY A 148 -7.61 2.33 10.80
N ALA A 149 -7.99 3.51 10.30
CA ALA A 149 -9.27 4.13 10.63
C ALA A 149 -10.49 3.30 10.17
N ALA A 150 -10.35 2.45 9.15
CA ALA A 150 -11.40 1.52 8.73
C ALA A 150 -11.77 0.53 9.84
N HIS A 151 -10.79 0.10 10.61
CA HIS A 151 -10.97 -0.89 11.69
C HIS A 151 -11.59 -0.28 12.96
N ASP A 152 -11.39 1.02 13.18
CA ASP A 152 -11.79 1.71 14.42
C ASP A 152 -13.23 2.25 14.41
N HIS A 153 -14.07 1.87 13.45
CA HIS A 153 -15.45 2.38 13.35
C HIS A 153 -16.34 2.07 14.57
N ASP A 154 -15.92 1.17 15.46
CA ASP A 154 -16.58 0.87 16.75
C ASP A 154 -15.78 1.39 17.97
N ALA A 155 -14.59 1.92 17.80
CA ALA A 155 -13.78 2.47 18.88
C ALA A 155 -13.91 3.99 18.94
N VAL A 156 -14.95 4.47 19.59
CA VAL A 156 -14.96 5.84 20.17
C VAL A 156 -13.98 5.84 21.35
N GLY A 157 -12.71 5.94 21.03
CA GLY A 157 -11.63 6.00 22.02
C GLY A 157 -10.29 6.02 21.28
N ALA A 158 -9.75 7.21 21.11
CA ALA A 158 -8.50 7.47 20.43
C ALA A 158 -7.40 6.46 20.76
N VAL A 159 -7.08 5.60 19.79
CA VAL A 159 -5.72 5.13 19.62
C VAL A 159 -5.19 5.89 18.41
N ASP A 160 -4.29 6.82 18.64
CA ASP A 160 -3.55 7.52 17.61
C ASP A 160 -2.68 6.48 16.89
N PRO A 161 -3.02 6.04 15.65
CA PRO A 161 -2.20 5.07 14.92
C PRO A 161 -0.83 5.65 14.57
N LEU A 162 -0.60 6.94 14.81
CA LEU A 162 0.66 7.64 14.66
C LEU A 162 1.38 7.83 16.01
N GLY A 163 0.74 7.55 17.15
CA GLY A 163 1.33 7.73 18.49
C GLY A 163 2.58 6.88 18.71
N ASP A 164 2.65 5.70 18.13
CA ASP A 164 3.85 4.85 18.14
C ASP A 164 4.87 5.16 17.03
N LEU A 165 4.50 6.02 16.06
CA LEU A 165 5.38 6.47 14.98
C LEU A 165 6.03 7.84 15.29
N GLY A 166 5.74 8.44 16.44
CA GLY A 166 6.12 9.81 16.83
C GLY A 166 7.62 10.11 16.85
N ASP A 167 8.49 9.11 16.82
CA ASP A 167 9.95 9.27 16.84
C ASP A 167 10.65 8.74 15.57
N VAL A 168 9.95 8.51 14.48
CA VAL A 168 10.59 8.18 13.20
C VAL A 168 11.18 9.46 12.62
N ALA A 169 12.40 9.78 13.02
CA ALA A 169 13.19 10.87 12.47
C ALA A 169 13.47 10.61 10.98
N PHE A 170 12.64 11.15 10.11
CA PHE A 170 13.00 11.35 8.71
C PHE A 170 14.06 12.45 8.68
N GLY A 171 15.26 12.12 8.25
CA GLY A 171 16.40 13.02 8.19
C GLY A 171 16.01 14.40 7.66
N GLY A 172 16.37 15.42 8.44
CA GLY A 172 15.91 16.79 8.41
C GLY A 172 15.92 17.44 7.02
N GLY A 173 14.74 17.91 6.66
CA GLY A 173 14.52 18.99 5.74
C GLY A 173 13.54 19.93 6.40
N GLU A 174 14.00 21.08 6.89
CA GLU A 174 13.17 22.12 7.48
C GLU A 174 12.08 22.54 6.50
N PHE A 175 10.83 22.24 6.82
CA PHE A 175 9.69 22.90 6.18
C PHE A 175 9.59 24.31 6.76
N GLY A 176 10.29 25.25 6.14
CA GLY A 176 10.14 26.67 6.40
C GLY A 176 8.73 27.11 6.03
N ALA A 177 7.93 27.46 7.04
CA ALA A 177 6.74 28.24 6.85
C ALA A 177 7.10 29.57 6.15
N ARG A 178 6.49 29.87 5.03
CA ARG A 178 6.50 31.21 4.43
C ARG A 178 5.15 31.85 4.65
N PRO A 179 5.15 33.17 4.87
CA PRO A 179 4.00 33.96 5.29
C PRO A 179 2.88 34.06 4.26
#